data_dd1e2f1d7bcd1183744df24e2f44b604
#
_entry.id   dd1e2f1d7bcd1183744df24e2f44b604
#
_cell.length_a   1.000
_cell.length_b   1.000
_cell.length_c   1.000
_cell.angle_alpha   90.00
_cell.angle_beta   90.00
_cell.angle_gamma   90.00
#
_symmetry.space_group_name_H-M   'P 1'
#
loop_
_entity.id
_entity.type
_entity.pdbx_description
1 polymer ?
#
loop_
_entity_poly.entity_id
_entity_poly.type
_entity_poly.pdbx_seq_one_letter_code
_entity_poly.pdbx_strand_id
1 'polypeptide(L)'
;MGVSTVAAARWVERWESQQQRYAVDREETFRVIADVVEAVTADRSAPLVVDLGSGPGSLAARLVGRMPRARVLAVDADPRLLELGRAHYGPAVHYVEALIGAPGWLDALGTAHPLDAAVSSTALHYLGERTLRRVYRDLAARLRTGGVLVNGDHIRPDSAGVAEIALHIGRRRTERRLARAHDDWNTWWSGVAADPDLAALFAAHDDRRHPRCEGNDLTLSGHLALLREAGFRDAGAVWQFGTGHVLVAVR
;
A
#
# COMPACT_ATOMS: atom_id res chain seq x y z
N MET A 1 26.42 4.12 8.66
CA MET A 1 26.56 2.77 8.06
C MET A 1 25.17 2.34 7.63
N GLY A 2 24.98 1.88 6.39
CA GLY A 2 23.68 1.41 5.90
C GLY A 2 23.30 0.06 6.50
N VAL A 3 22.03 -0.28 6.41
CA VAL A 3 21.50 -1.59 6.81
C VAL A 3 22.15 -2.70 6.00
N SER A 4 22.59 -3.79 6.63
CA SER A 4 23.16 -4.93 5.91
C SER A 4 22.07 -5.65 5.11
N THR A 5 22.41 -6.10 3.90
CA THR A 5 21.49 -6.83 3.02
C THR A 5 20.94 -8.09 3.68
N VAL A 6 21.74 -8.76 4.51
CA VAL A 6 21.33 -9.98 5.23
C VAL A 6 20.29 -9.67 6.30
N ALA A 7 20.51 -8.61 7.10
CA ALA A 7 19.53 -8.16 8.09
C ALA A 7 18.25 -7.70 7.42
N ALA A 8 18.35 -6.90 6.34
CA ALA A 8 17.20 -6.43 5.58
C ALA A 8 16.37 -7.60 5.02
N ALA A 9 17.00 -8.61 4.41
CA ALA A 9 16.30 -9.77 3.87
C ALA A 9 15.53 -10.51 4.97
N ARG A 10 16.17 -10.80 6.11
CA ARG A 10 15.53 -11.45 7.26
C ARG A 10 14.29 -10.72 7.74
N TRP A 11 14.37 -9.38 7.86
CA TRP A 11 13.27 -8.58 8.42
C TRP A 11 12.17 -8.29 7.40
N VAL A 12 12.49 -8.17 6.13
CA VAL A 12 11.48 -8.08 5.07
C VAL A 12 10.74 -9.40 4.90
N GLU A 13 11.39 -10.55 4.96
CA GLU A 13 10.73 -11.87 4.94
C GLU A 13 9.76 -12.04 6.13
N ARG A 14 10.19 -11.63 7.33
CA ARG A 14 9.30 -11.63 8.51
C ARG A 14 8.16 -10.65 8.37
N TRP A 15 8.38 -9.47 7.75
CA TRP A 15 7.32 -8.53 7.40
C TRP A 15 6.30 -9.16 6.46
N GLU A 16 6.75 -9.79 5.38
CA GLU A 16 5.87 -10.48 4.43
C GLU A 16 5.01 -11.55 5.13
N SER A 17 5.62 -12.34 5.99
CA SER A 17 4.95 -13.36 6.79
C SER A 17 3.92 -12.75 7.76
N GLN A 18 4.30 -11.71 8.50
CA GLN A 18 3.43 -11.01 9.43
C GLN A 18 2.22 -10.37 8.72
N GLN A 19 2.42 -9.77 7.54
CA GLN A 19 1.35 -9.15 6.76
C GLN A 19 0.30 -10.16 6.27
N GLN A 20 0.66 -11.43 6.06
CA GLN A 20 -0.31 -12.48 5.70
C GLN A 20 -1.36 -12.72 6.80
N ARG A 21 -1.06 -12.39 8.05
CA ARG A 21 -2.01 -12.46 9.15
C ARG A 21 -3.17 -11.47 8.99
N TYR A 22 -2.88 -10.29 8.44
CA TYR A 22 -3.85 -9.20 8.27
C TYR A 22 -4.51 -9.22 6.89
N ALA A 23 -3.80 -9.69 5.88
CA ALA A 23 -4.27 -9.77 4.50
C ALA A 23 -3.96 -11.15 3.91
N VAL A 24 -4.79 -12.15 4.25
CA VAL A 24 -4.58 -13.56 3.88
C VAL A 24 -4.54 -13.80 2.37
N ASP A 25 -5.13 -12.92 1.57
CA ASP A 25 -5.13 -12.96 0.10
C ASP A 25 -4.16 -11.95 -0.52
N ARG A 26 -3.16 -11.49 0.25
CA ARG A 26 -2.25 -10.41 -0.13
C ARG A 26 -1.57 -10.64 -1.49
N GLU A 27 -1.07 -11.84 -1.75
CA GLU A 27 -0.45 -12.16 -3.04
C GLU A 27 -1.44 -12.11 -4.22
N GLU A 28 -2.67 -12.54 -4.00
CA GLU A 28 -3.73 -12.43 -5.01
C GLU A 28 -4.11 -10.97 -5.25
N THR A 29 -4.28 -10.20 -4.18
CA THR A 29 -4.50 -8.75 -4.26
C THR A 29 -3.40 -8.06 -5.06
N PHE A 30 -2.13 -8.39 -4.81
CA PHE A 30 -0.99 -7.85 -5.55
C PHE A 30 -1.01 -8.22 -7.04
N ARG A 31 -1.39 -9.46 -7.37
CA ARG A 31 -1.54 -9.88 -8.77
C ARG A 31 -2.62 -9.07 -9.48
N VAL A 32 -3.79 -8.95 -8.86
CA VAL A 32 -4.90 -8.16 -9.43
C VAL A 32 -4.52 -6.69 -9.61
N ILE A 33 -3.84 -6.08 -8.63
CA ILE A 33 -3.32 -4.72 -8.75
C ILE A 33 -2.36 -4.61 -9.95
N ALA A 34 -1.41 -5.55 -10.07
CA ALA A 34 -0.45 -5.55 -11.16
C ALA A 34 -1.13 -5.77 -12.54
N ASP A 35 -2.14 -6.65 -12.63
CA ASP A 35 -2.92 -6.87 -13.84
C ASP A 35 -3.61 -5.58 -14.30
N VAL A 36 -4.22 -4.84 -13.37
CA VAL A 36 -4.86 -3.55 -13.68
C VAL A 36 -3.84 -2.52 -14.17
N VAL A 37 -2.71 -2.38 -13.46
CA VAL A 37 -1.67 -1.41 -13.85
C VAL A 37 -1.09 -1.76 -15.21
N GLU A 38 -0.78 -3.03 -15.47
CA GLU A 38 -0.27 -3.50 -16.77
C GLU A 38 -1.26 -3.20 -17.91
N ALA A 39 -2.55 -3.49 -17.72
CA ALA A 39 -3.58 -3.25 -18.71
C ALA A 39 -3.69 -1.76 -19.09
N VAL A 40 -3.66 -0.84 -18.09
CA VAL A 40 -3.83 0.59 -18.36
C VAL A 40 -2.56 1.31 -18.78
N THR A 41 -1.41 0.64 -18.70
CA THR A 41 -0.10 1.18 -19.09
C THR A 41 0.52 0.44 -20.27
N ALA A 42 -0.24 -0.43 -20.96
CA ALA A 42 0.25 -1.26 -22.05
C ALA A 42 0.87 -0.45 -23.22
N ASP A 43 0.35 0.76 -23.44
CA ASP A 43 0.82 1.71 -24.45
C ASP A 43 1.99 2.60 -23.98
N ARG A 44 2.44 2.45 -22.73
CA ARG A 44 3.47 3.31 -22.12
C ARG A 44 4.86 2.66 -22.22
N SER A 45 5.83 3.39 -22.73
CA SER A 45 7.22 2.93 -22.81
C SER A 45 7.92 2.89 -21.46
N ALA A 46 7.57 3.82 -20.55
CA ALA A 46 8.11 3.95 -19.20
C ALA A 46 7.01 4.45 -18.25
N PRO A 47 6.10 3.57 -17.79
CA PRO A 47 5.02 3.95 -16.89
C PRO A 47 5.55 4.52 -15.58
N LEU A 48 4.93 5.60 -15.09
CA LEU A 48 5.20 6.19 -13.77
C LEU A 48 4.13 5.77 -12.79
N VAL A 49 4.50 4.96 -11.81
CA VAL A 49 3.60 4.37 -10.81
C VAL A 49 4.02 4.82 -9.41
N VAL A 50 3.06 5.17 -8.55
CA VAL A 50 3.28 5.44 -7.13
C VAL A 50 2.61 4.37 -6.27
N ASP A 51 3.34 3.78 -5.32
CA ASP A 51 2.84 2.85 -4.31
C ASP A 51 2.69 3.60 -2.98
N LEU A 52 1.46 3.75 -2.51
CA LEU A 52 1.08 4.58 -1.37
C LEU A 52 1.00 3.76 -0.09
N GLY A 53 1.78 4.11 0.92
CA GLY A 53 1.93 3.35 2.15
C GLY A 53 2.65 2.02 1.87
N SER A 54 3.76 2.12 1.14
CA SER A 54 4.47 0.96 0.59
C SER A 54 5.10 0.05 1.64
N GLY A 55 5.26 0.54 2.90
CA GLY A 55 6.09 -0.14 3.88
C GLY A 55 7.50 -0.36 3.33
N PRO A 56 8.07 -1.56 3.44
CA PRO A 56 9.37 -1.87 2.85
C PRO A 56 9.34 -2.02 1.31
N GLY A 57 8.20 -1.79 0.64
CA GLY A 57 8.10 -1.80 -0.82
C GLY A 57 7.72 -3.15 -1.44
N SER A 58 7.00 -3.98 -0.71
CA SER A 58 6.59 -5.32 -1.16
C SER A 58 5.79 -5.32 -2.47
N LEU A 59 4.79 -4.44 -2.61
CA LEU A 59 4.01 -4.29 -3.84
C LEU A 59 4.86 -3.64 -4.94
N ALA A 60 5.60 -2.58 -4.60
CA ALA A 60 6.48 -1.88 -5.53
C ALA A 60 7.49 -2.83 -6.18
N ALA A 61 8.13 -3.72 -5.41
CA ALA A 61 9.09 -4.71 -5.92
C ALA A 61 8.44 -5.70 -6.91
N ARG A 62 7.20 -6.15 -6.63
CA ARG A 62 6.45 -7.03 -7.54
C ARG A 62 6.07 -6.32 -8.84
N LEU A 63 5.70 -5.05 -8.75
CA LEU A 63 5.40 -4.22 -9.93
C LEU A 63 6.64 -4.04 -10.81
N VAL A 64 7.80 -3.72 -10.22
CA VAL A 64 9.07 -3.62 -10.97
C VAL A 64 9.45 -4.95 -11.60
N GLY A 65 9.34 -6.06 -10.86
CA GLY A 65 9.64 -7.39 -11.39
C GLY A 65 8.77 -7.78 -12.59
N ARG A 66 7.49 -7.36 -12.58
CA ARG A 66 6.54 -7.64 -13.66
C ARG A 66 6.63 -6.65 -14.81
N MET A 67 6.93 -5.38 -14.50
CA MET A 67 7.04 -4.28 -15.48
C MET A 67 8.40 -3.60 -15.37
N PRO A 68 9.50 -4.20 -15.89
CA PRO A 68 10.87 -3.70 -15.68
C PRO A 68 11.13 -2.30 -16.26
N ARG A 69 10.25 -1.80 -17.14
CA ARG A 69 10.33 -0.44 -17.70
C ARG A 69 9.57 0.60 -16.88
N ALA A 70 8.78 0.17 -15.90
CA ALA A 70 8.06 1.09 -15.04
C ALA A 70 9.01 1.76 -14.04
N ARG A 71 8.83 3.06 -13.83
CA ARG A 71 9.40 3.77 -12.70
C ARG A 71 8.41 3.72 -11.55
N VAL A 72 8.75 2.96 -10.50
CA VAL A 72 7.89 2.78 -9.33
C VAL A 72 8.44 3.59 -8.16
N LEU A 73 7.62 4.51 -7.63
CA LEU A 73 7.90 5.34 -6.45
C LEU A 73 7.19 4.71 -5.26
N ALA A 74 7.94 4.16 -4.31
CA ALA A 74 7.43 3.58 -3.07
C ALA A 74 7.39 4.65 -1.98
N VAL A 75 6.19 5.05 -1.56
CA VAL A 75 5.98 6.16 -0.62
C VAL A 75 5.53 5.64 0.73
N ASP A 76 6.25 5.99 1.78
CA ASP A 76 5.86 5.70 3.17
C ASP A 76 6.32 6.83 4.10
N ALA A 77 5.68 6.93 5.25
CA ALA A 77 6.04 7.90 6.28
C ALA A 77 7.13 7.38 7.24
N ASP A 78 7.39 6.06 7.25
CA ASP A 78 8.38 5.46 8.14
C ASP A 78 9.73 5.24 7.43
N PRO A 79 10.75 6.05 7.70
CA PRO A 79 12.05 5.91 7.07
C PRO A 79 12.74 4.58 7.37
N ARG A 80 12.41 3.91 8.49
CA ARG A 80 12.99 2.62 8.86
C ARG A 80 12.52 1.51 7.91
N LEU A 81 11.23 1.53 7.54
CA LEU A 81 10.68 0.60 6.54
C LEU A 81 11.28 0.87 5.15
N LEU A 82 11.42 2.15 4.78
CA LEU A 82 12.02 2.53 3.50
C LEU A 82 13.49 2.09 3.41
N GLU A 83 14.27 2.22 4.50
CA GLU A 83 15.67 1.77 4.54
C GLU A 83 15.80 0.25 4.46
N LEU A 84 14.93 -0.50 5.14
CA LEU A 84 14.86 -1.96 4.99
C LEU A 84 14.59 -2.35 3.54
N GLY A 85 13.62 -1.67 2.90
CA GLY A 85 13.28 -1.90 1.50
C GLY A 85 14.43 -1.58 0.55
N ARG A 86 15.11 -0.43 0.72
CA ARG A 86 16.28 -0.05 -0.09
C ARG A 86 17.38 -1.10 -0.01
N ALA A 87 17.68 -1.59 1.20
CA ALA A 87 18.71 -2.57 1.42
C ALA A 87 18.34 -3.96 0.86
N HIS A 88 17.07 -4.32 0.84
CA HIS A 88 16.59 -5.63 0.38
C HIS A 88 16.32 -5.68 -1.13
N TYR A 89 15.50 -4.75 -1.65
CA TYR A 89 15.08 -4.76 -3.06
C TYR A 89 16.02 -3.98 -4.00
N GLY A 90 16.96 -3.21 -3.43
CA GLY A 90 17.96 -2.49 -4.21
C GLY A 90 17.41 -1.29 -4.98
N PRO A 91 18.12 -0.83 -6.04
CA PRO A 91 17.84 0.43 -6.72
C PRO A 91 16.67 0.38 -7.71
N ALA A 92 16.08 -0.78 -7.94
CA ALA A 92 14.97 -0.92 -8.88
C ALA A 92 13.68 -0.22 -8.40
N VAL A 93 13.53 -0.05 -7.07
CA VAL A 93 12.43 0.67 -6.45
C VAL A 93 12.92 2.03 -5.95
N HIS A 94 12.19 3.11 -6.27
CA HIS A 94 12.53 4.45 -5.81
C HIS A 94 11.75 4.78 -4.53
N TYR A 95 12.43 4.85 -3.40
CA TYR A 95 11.81 5.10 -2.10
C TYR A 95 11.72 6.59 -1.78
N VAL A 96 10.54 7.02 -1.35
CA VAL A 96 10.20 8.42 -1.04
C VAL A 96 9.61 8.48 0.36
N GLU A 97 10.24 9.25 1.26
CA GLU A 97 9.68 9.53 2.58
C GLU A 97 8.66 10.66 2.45
N ALA A 98 7.38 10.35 2.70
CA ALA A 98 6.33 11.35 2.76
C ALA A 98 5.13 10.88 3.58
N LEU A 99 4.53 11.79 4.35
CA LEU A 99 3.26 11.57 5.02
C LEU A 99 2.11 11.84 4.04
N ILE A 100 1.52 10.78 3.52
CA ILE A 100 0.44 10.85 2.53
C ILE A 100 -0.73 11.70 3.07
N GLY A 101 -1.17 12.66 2.25
CA GLY A 101 -2.22 13.60 2.61
C GLY A 101 -1.76 14.79 3.47
N ALA A 102 -0.49 14.90 3.85
CA ALA A 102 0.07 16.15 4.37
C ALA A 102 0.14 17.23 3.28
N PRO A 103 0.14 18.52 3.62
CA PRO A 103 0.35 19.56 2.62
C PRO A 103 1.65 19.35 1.84
N GLY A 104 1.58 19.38 0.50
CA GLY A 104 2.77 19.24 -0.36
C GLY A 104 3.33 17.82 -0.49
N TRP A 105 2.66 16.78 0.01
CA TRP A 105 3.17 15.40 -0.05
C TRP A 105 3.48 14.90 -1.49
N LEU A 106 2.74 15.40 -2.48
CA LEU A 106 3.02 15.08 -3.89
C LEU A 106 4.31 15.70 -4.42
N ASP A 107 4.78 16.81 -3.83
CA ASP A 107 6.03 17.46 -4.23
C ASP A 107 7.24 16.59 -3.85
N ALA A 108 7.11 15.81 -2.77
CA ALA A 108 8.12 14.85 -2.34
C ALA A 108 8.40 13.74 -3.39
N LEU A 109 7.47 13.51 -4.31
CA LEU A 109 7.68 12.54 -5.42
C LEU A 109 8.80 12.98 -6.37
N GLY A 110 9.24 14.23 -6.31
CA GLY A 110 10.37 14.74 -7.11
C GLY A 110 10.12 14.70 -8.62
N THR A 111 8.87 14.71 -9.04
CA THR A 111 8.49 14.69 -10.47
C THR A 111 7.25 15.53 -10.73
N ALA A 112 7.25 16.28 -11.82
CA ALA A 112 6.10 17.02 -12.31
C ALA A 112 5.29 16.23 -13.36
N HIS A 113 5.81 15.09 -13.83
CA HIS A 113 5.10 14.28 -14.83
C HIS A 113 3.83 13.69 -14.25
N PRO A 114 2.73 13.64 -15.03
CA PRO A 114 1.52 12.95 -14.62
C PRO A 114 1.80 11.48 -14.31
N LEU A 115 1.13 10.95 -13.28
CA LEU A 115 1.20 9.53 -12.93
C LEU A 115 0.36 8.71 -13.92
N ASP A 116 0.84 7.52 -14.28
CA ASP A 116 0.05 6.54 -15.02
C ASP A 116 -0.83 5.71 -14.08
N ALA A 117 -0.32 5.39 -12.91
CA ALA A 117 -1.08 4.70 -11.87
C ALA A 117 -0.65 5.13 -10.46
N ALA A 118 -1.60 5.14 -9.54
CA ALA A 118 -1.38 5.16 -8.11
C ALA A 118 -1.94 3.85 -7.52
N VAL A 119 -1.13 3.13 -6.75
CA VAL A 119 -1.56 1.89 -6.13
C VAL A 119 -1.42 1.97 -4.62
N SER A 120 -2.17 1.17 -3.89
CA SER A 120 -2.04 1.02 -2.45
C SER A 120 -2.49 -0.37 -2.04
N SER A 121 -1.90 -0.92 -0.99
CA SER A 121 -2.36 -2.15 -0.37
C SER A 121 -2.32 -2.04 1.15
N THR A 122 -3.49 -2.23 1.79
CA THR A 122 -3.65 -2.21 3.26
C THR A 122 -3.04 -0.98 3.94
N ALA A 123 -3.19 0.19 3.34
CA ALA A 123 -2.62 1.43 3.87
C ALA A 123 -3.63 2.59 3.93
N LEU A 124 -4.51 2.77 2.95
CA LEU A 124 -5.41 3.92 2.92
C LEU A 124 -6.50 3.88 4.00
N HIS A 125 -6.77 2.72 4.59
CA HIS A 125 -7.67 2.61 5.74
C HIS A 125 -7.16 3.31 7.01
N TYR A 126 -5.85 3.62 7.10
CA TYR A 126 -5.28 4.40 8.21
C TYR A 126 -5.65 5.88 8.15
N LEU A 127 -6.05 6.39 6.98
CA LEU A 127 -6.39 7.79 6.80
C LEU A 127 -7.83 8.06 7.22
N GLY A 128 -8.06 9.09 8.04
CA GLY A 128 -9.41 9.58 8.31
C GLY A 128 -10.07 10.09 7.02
N GLU A 129 -11.42 10.07 6.97
CA GLU A 129 -12.20 10.42 5.79
C GLU A 129 -11.80 11.77 5.15
N ARG A 130 -11.56 12.80 5.99
CA ARG A 130 -11.16 14.14 5.51
C ARG A 130 -9.82 14.09 4.76
N THR A 131 -8.86 13.35 5.29
CA THR A 131 -7.53 13.17 4.69
C THR A 131 -7.64 12.35 3.43
N LEU A 132 -8.39 11.25 3.45
CA LEU A 132 -8.61 10.39 2.29
C LEU A 132 -9.29 11.15 1.13
N ARG A 133 -10.30 11.98 1.42
CA ARG A 133 -10.96 12.85 0.44
C ARG A 133 -9.96 13.80 -0.24
N ARG A 134 -9.02 14.36 0.52
CA ARG A 134 -7.94 15.18 -0.03
C ARG A 134 -7.00 14.36 -0.90
N VAL A 135 -6.54 13.20 -0.43
CA VAL A 135 -5.67 12.30 -1.19
C VAL A 135 -6.30 11.90 -2.53
N TYR A 136 -7.59 11.57 -2.55
CA TYR A 136 -8.28 11.24 -3.80
C TYR A 136 -8.32 12.42 -4.77
N ARG A 137 -8.54 13.66 -4.30
CA ARG A 137 -8.48 14.86 -5.14
C ARG A 137 -7.07 15.14 -5.65
N ASP A 138 -6.07 15.02 -4.80
CA ASP A 138 -4.67 15.21 -5.15
C ASP A 138 -4.26 14.22 -6.25
N LEU A 139 -4.64 12.95 -6.10
CA LEU A 139 -4.37 11.90 -7.09
C LEU A 139 -5.15 12.11 -8.39
N ALA A 140 -6.43 12.50 -8.32
CA ALA A 140 -7.21 12.81 -9.52
C ALA A 140 -6.60 13.97 -10.32
N ALA A 141 -6.04 14.99 -9.64
CA ALA A 141 -5.33 16.07 -10.30
C ALA A 141 -3.98 15.65 -10.89
N ARG A 142 -3.32 14.65 -10.28
CA ARG A 142 -1.97 14.22 -10.64
C ARG A 142 -1.91 13.07 -11.63
N LEU A 143 -2.93 12.24 -11.70
CA LEU A 143 -3.05 11.17 -12.69
C LEU A 143 -3.31 11.74 -14.08
N ARG A 144 -2.74 11.13 -15.12
CA ARG A 144 -3.12 11.43 -16.50
C ARG A 144 -4.56 11.02 -16.79
N THR A 145 -5.15 11.53 -17.86
CA THR A 145 -6.42 11.00 -18.38
C THR A 145 -6.26 9.54 -18.75
N GLY A 146 -7.18 8.68 -18.28
CA GLY A 146 -7.09 7.23 -18.39
C GLY A 146 -6.10 6.57 -17.43
N GLY A 147 -5.42 7.34 -16.57
CA GLY A 147 -4.64 6.79 -15.46
C GLY A 147 -5.55 6.28 -14.33
N VAL A 148 -5.04 5.46 -13.43
CA VAL A 148 -5.85 4.77 -12.43
C VAL A 148 -5.32 4.93 -11.01
N LEU A 149 -6.25 4.96 -10.05
CA LEU A 149 -6.00 4.61 -8.66
C LEU A 149 -6.49 3.17 -8.42
N VAL A 150 -5.63 2.34 -7.82
CA VAL A 150 -5.97 0.95 -7.44
C VAL A 150 -5.70 0.76 -5.96
N ASN A 151 -6.74 0.46 -5.17
CA ASN A 151 -6.61 0.24 -3.73
C ASN A 151 -7.04 -1.18 -3.35
N GLY A 152 -6.08 -2.00 -2.92
CA GLY A 152 -6.31 -3.30 -2.32
C GLY A 152 -6.46 -3.16 -0.81
N ASP A 153 -7.69 -3.22 -0.28
CA ASP A 153 -7.93 -2.97 1.14
C ASP A 153 -9.12 -3.73 1.70
N HIS A 154 -9.26 -3.70 3.02
CA HIS A 154 -10.47 -4.15 3.71
C HIS A 154 -11.51 -3.04 3.67
N ILE A 155 -12.59 -3.27 2.94
CA ILE A 155 -13.69 -2.33 2.78
C ILE A 155 -14.96 -2.95 3.32
N ARG A 156 -15.65 -2.22 4.20
CA ARG A 156 -16.89 -2.70 4.80
C ARG A 156 -18.02 -2.69 3.76
N PRO A 157 -18.82 -3.77 3.65
CA PRO A 157 -20.05 -3.75 2.88
C PRO A 157 -21.05 -2.70 3.40
N ASP A 158 -21.92 -2.19 2.52
CA ASP A 158 -22.91 -1.16 2.87
C ASP A 158 -24.00 -1.67 3.82
N SER A 159 -24.35 -2.95 3.71
CA SER A 159 -25.36 -3.60 4.57
C SER A 159 -24.72 -4.29 5.77
N ALA A 160 -25.23 -4.04 6.98
CA ALA A 160 -24.73 -4.65 8.20
C ALA A 160 -24.80 -6.18 8.17
N GLY A 161 -25.91 -6.76 7.69
CA GLY A 161 -26.05 -8.21 7.60
C GLY A 161 -25.06 -8.84 6.62
N VAL A 162 -24.79 -8.17 5.48
CA VAL A 162 -23.77 -8.64 4.53
C VAL A 162 -22.36 -8.48 5.14
N ALA A 163 -22.13 -7.43 5.91
CA ALA A 163 -20.85 -7.22 6.58
C ALA A 163 -20.53 -8.35 7.58
N GLU A 164 -21.50 -8.80 8.36
CA GLU A 164 -21.34 -9.94 9.28
C GLU A 164 -20.97 -11.24 8.54
N ILE A 165 -21.64 -11.52 7.43
CA ILE A 165 -21.37 -12.69 6.58
C ILE A 165 -19.96 -12.56 5.97
N ALA A 166 -19.60 -11.39 5.44
CA ALA A 166 -18.29 -11.14 4.84
C ALA A 166 -17.15 -11.33 5.85
N LEU A 167 -17.32 -10.84 7.09
CA LEU A 167 -16.39 -11.06 8.18
C LEU A 167 -16.29 -12.55 8.55
N HIS A 168 -17.41 -13.28 8.59
CA HIS A 168 -17.40 -14.73 8.87
C HIS A 168 -16.61 -15.49 7.79
N ILE A 169 -16.87 -15.21 6.51
CA ILE A 169 -16.17 -15.82 5.37
C ILE A 169 -14.66 -15.52 5.46
N GLY A 170 -14.30 -14.27 5.76
CA GLY A 170 -12.90 -13.84 5.94
C GLY A 170 -12.19 -14.63 7.05
N ARG A 171 -12.80 -14.74 8.24
CA ARG A 171 -12.25 -15.53 9.36
C ARG A 171 -12.05 -17.00 8.97
N ARG A 172 -13.05 -17.64 8.35
CA ARG A 172 -12.94 -19.03 7.91
C ARG A 172 -11.84 -19.25 6.87
N ARG A 173 -11.59 -18.25 6.01
CA ARG A 173 -10.48 -18.31 5.05
C ARG A 173 -9.13 -18.19 5.75
N THR A 174 -9.01 -17.25 6.69
CA THR A 174 -7.80 -17.08 7.51
C THR A 174 -7.46 -18.38 8.26
N GLU A 175 -8.43 -18.98 8.93
CA GLU A 175 -8.25 -20.27 9.63
C GLU A 175 -7.76 -21.38 8.70
N ARG A 176 -8.28 -21.45 7.46
CA ARG A 176 -7.86 -22.49 6.49
C ARG A 176 -6.46 -22.25 5.93
N ARG A 177 -6.00 -21.01 5.83
CA ARG A 177 -4.72 -20.65 5.20
C ARG A 177 -3.57 -20.46 6.18
N LEU A 178 -3.85 -19.95 7.37
CA LEU A 178 -2.84 -19.72 8.38
C LEU A 178 -2.66 -20.96 9.27
N ALA A 179 -2.10 -22.02 8.70
CA ALA A 179 -1.74 -23.23 9.45
C ALA A 179 -0.48 -23.06 10.33
N ARG A 180 0.24 -21.94 10.23
CA ARG A 180 1.47 -21.63 10.98
C ARG A 180 1.31 -20.32 11.76
N ALA A 181 1.98 -20.26 12.92
CA ALA A 181 2.08 -19.02 13.69
C ALA A 181 2.93 -18.00 12.91
N HIS A 182 2.41 -16.80 12.78
CA HIS A 182 3.12 -15.65 12.22
C HIS A 182 3.30 -14.59 13.32
N ASP A 183 4.34 -13.79 13.23
CA ASP A 183 4.51 -12.63 14.10
C ASP A 183 3.25 -11.75 14.03
N ASP A 184 2.87 -11.15 15.15
CA ASP A 184 1.95 -10.03 15.11
C ASP A 184 2.70 -8.71 14.93
N TRP A 185 1.99 -7.61 14.79
CA TRP A 185 2.56 -6.27 14.59
C TRP A 185 3.55 -5.90 15.70
N ASN A 186 3.16 -6.08 16.95
CA ASN A 186 4.00 -5.71 18.09
C ASN A 186 5.24 -6.60 18.21
N THR A 187 5.10 -7.89 17.98
CA THR A 187 6.21 -8.86 17.99
C THR A 187 7.22 -8.53 16.91
N TRP A 188 6.77 -8.17 15.70
CA TRP A 188 7.66 -7.77 14.62
C TRP A 188 8.43 -6.50 14.97
N TRP A 189 7.74 -5.43 15.39
CA TRP A 189 8.36 -4.16 15.74
C TRP A 189 9.31 -4.26 16.93
N SER A 190 8.95 -5.00 17.96
CA SER A 190 9.82 -5.24 19.11
C SER A 190 11.07 -6.04 18.71
N GLY A 191 10.90 -7.04 17.85
CA GLY A 191 12.01 -7.85 17.37
C GLY A 191 12.97 -7.06 16.50
N VAL A 192 12.48 -6.27 15.53
CA VAL A 192 13.33 -5.47 14.65
C VAL A 192 14.07 -4.36 15.42
N ALA A 193 13.42 -3.74 16.41
CA ALA A 193 14.04 -2.72 17.26
C ALA A 193 15.13 -3.30 18.18
N ALA A 194 15.02 -4.57 18.57
CA ALA A 194 16.01 -5.26 19.40
C ALA A 194 17.17 -5.86 18.59
N ASP A 195 17.13 -5.80 17.27
CA ASP A 195 18.17 -6.38 16.40
C ASP A 195 19.43 -5.50 16.40
N PRO A 196 20.60 -6.03 16.85
CA PRO A 196 21.85 -5.26 16.87
C PRO A 196 22.29 -4.73 15.50
N ASP A 197 21.99 -5.45 14.42
CA ASP A 197 22.32 -5.05 13.04
C ASP A 197 21.53 -3.81 12.57
N LEU A 198 20.43 -3.46 13.27
CA LEU A 198 19.53 -2.35 12.97
C LEU A 198 19.55 -1.25 14.05
N ALA A 199 20.32 -1.41 15.12
CA ALA A 199 20.36 -0.49 16.25
C ALA A 199 20.64 0.97 15.82
N ALA A 200 21.57 1.17 14.88
CA ALA A 200 21.90 2.50 14.38
C ALA A 200 20.73 3.14 13.59
N LEU A 201 20.00 2.35 12.80
CA LEU A 201 18.82 2.81 12.07
C LEU A 201 17.72 3.25 13.04
N PHE A 202 17.47 2.47 14.08
CA PHE A 202 16.43 2.79 15.06
C PHE A 202 16.80 4.00 15.92
N ALA A 203 18.07 4.10 16.37
CA ALA A 203 18.56 5.24 17.12
C ALA A 203 18.48 6.56 16.32
N ALA A 204 18.71 6.51 15.01
CA ALA A 204 18.59 7.69 14.14
C ALA A 204 17.15 8.19 13.99
N HIS A 205 16.15 7.38 14.34
CA HIS A 205 14.72 7.68 14.17
C HIS A 205 13.90 7.41 15.45
N ASP A 206 14.54 7.49 16.62
CA ASP A 206 13.90 7.16 17.92
C ASP A 206 12.76 8.14 18.29
N ASP A 207 12.82 9.38 17.83
CA ASP A 207 11.80 10.41 18.00
C ASP A 207 10.60 10.26 17.04
N ARG A 208 10.70 9.39 16.03
CA ARG A 208 9.63 9.15 15.05
C ARG A 208 8.51 8.32 15.67
N ARG A 209 7.38 8.98 15.89
CA ARG A 209 6.13 8.30 16.23
C ARG A 209 5.39 7.95 14.95
N HIS A 210 4.86 6.73 14.88
CA HIS A 210 3.91 6.40 13.81
C HIS A 210 2.78 7.45 13.80
N PRO A 211 2.39 7.97 12.62
CA PRO A 211 1.23 8.85 12.53
C PRO A 211 0.06 8.18 13.24
N ARG A 212 -0.71 8.95 13.99
CA ARG A 212 -1.92 8.41 14.62
C ARG A 212 -2.83 7.88 13.52
N CYS A 213 -3.19 6.61 13.63
CA CYS A 213 -4.19 6.01 12.79
C CYS A 213 -5.53 6.67 13.13
N GLU A 214 -6.04 7.53 12.26
CA GLU A 214 -7.38 8.09 12.40
C GLU A 214 -8.43 7.06 12.01
N GLY A 215 -8.06 6.21 11.02
CA GLY A 215 -8.94 5.23 10.45
C GLY A 215 -10.12 5.84 9.69
N ASN A 216 -10.73 5.06 8.83
CA ASN A 216 -12.04 5.39 8.28
C ASN A 216 -12.93 4.14 8.27
N ASP A 217 -14.22 4.34 8.53
CA ASP A 217 -15.25 3.29 8.47
C ASP A 217 -16.04 3.33 7.17
N LEU A 218 -15.43 3.86 6.11
CA LEU A 218 -16.10 4.00 4.82
C LEU A 218 -16.49 2.65 4.25
N THR A 219 -17.73 2.61 3.77
CA THR A 219 -18.23 1.48 2.99
C THR A 219 -17.80 1.61 1.53
N LEU A 220 -18.06 0.56 0.73
CA LEU A 220 -17.76 0.61 -0.70
C LEU A 220 -18.44 1.80 -1.38
N SER A 221 -19.73 2.03 -1.10
CA SER A 221 -20.46 3.17 -1.65
C SER A 221 -19.86 4.52 -1.19
N GLY A 222 -19.40 4.61 0.06
CA GLY A 222 -18.70 5.77 0.58
C GLY A 222 -17.41 6.08 -0.19
N HIS A 223 -16.55 5.07 -0.41
CA HIS A 223 -15.37 5.23 -1.25
C HIS A 223 -15.71 5.68 -2.68
N LEU A 224 -16.70 5.04 -3.30
CA LEU A 224 -17.14 5.40 -4.66
C LEU A 224 -17.67 6.83 -4.75
N ALA A 225 -18.39 7.31 -3.72
CA ALA A 225 -18.84 8.70 -3.64
C ALA A 225 -17.65 9.68 -3.58
N LEU A 226 -16.68 9.43 -2.68
CA LEU A 226 -15.48 10.27 -2.55
C LEU A 226 -14.64 10.32 -3.83
N LEU A 227 -14.51 9.19 -4.53
CA LEU A 227 -13.78 9.11 -5.80
C LEU A 227 -14.47 9.93 -6.90
N ARG A 228 -15.81 9.86 -7.02
CA ARG A 228 -16.56 10.70 -7.97
C ARG A 228 -16.43 12.19 -7.64
N GLU A 229 -16.56 12.56 -6.36
CA GLU A 229 -16.32 13.95 -5.92
C GLU A 229 -14.91 14.44 -6.24
N ALA A 230 -13.91 13.56 -6.18
CA ALA A 230 -12.53 13.88 -6.53
C ALA A 230 -12.30 14.07 -8.02
N GLY A 231 -13.24 13.64 -8.89
CA GLY A 231 -13.17 13.79 -10.34
C GLY A 231 -12.71 12.54 -11.10
N PHE A 232 -12.76 11.35 -10.47
CA PHE A 232 -12.63 10.10 -11.19
C PHE A 232 -13.89 9.83 -12.00
N ARG A 233 -13.73 9.45 -13.28
CA ARG A 233 -14.84 9.21 -14.20
C ARG A 233 -15.60 7.93 -13.87
N ASP A 234 -14.84 6.85 -13.63
CA ASP A 234 -15.37 5.54 -13.34
C ASP A 234 -14.70 4.99 -12.08
N ALA A 235 -15.46 4.31 -11.23
CA ALA A 235 -14.91 3.63 -10.07
C ALA A 235 -15.75 2.40 -9.70
N GLY A 236 -15.08 1.30 -9.29
CA GLY A 236 -15.72 0.06 -8.88
C GLY A 236 -14.73 -0.94 -8.33
N ALA A 237 -15.25 -2.01 -7.70
CA ALA A 237 -14.44 -3.13 -7.28
C ALA A 237 -14.27 -4.12 -8.47
N VAL A 238 -13.03 -4.54 -8.71
CA VAL A 238 -12.68 -5.54 -9.74
C VAL A 238 -12.39 -6.91 -9.14
N TRP A 239 -12.17 -6.97 -7.84
CA TRP A 239 -11.99 -8.21 -7.08
C TRP A 239 -12.54 -8.04 -5.67
N GLN A 240 -13.12 -9.10 -5.12
CA GLN A 240 -13.62 -9.14 -3.75
C GLN A 240 -13.56 -10.55 -3.17
N PHE A 241 -13.12 -10.64 -1.91
CA PHE A 241 -13.32 -11.82 -1.07
C PHE A 241 -13.55 -11.41 0.39
N GLY A 242 -14.73 -11.73 0.93
CA GLY A 242 -15.13 -11.26 2.25
C GLY A 242 -15.17 -9.73 2.29
N THR A 243 -14.39 -9.14 3.19
CA THR A 243 -14.17 -7.68 3.26
C THR A 243 -13.00 -7.20 2.43
N GLY A 244 -12.16 -8.10 1.90
CA GLY A 244 -11.04 -7.74 1.03
C GLY A 244 -11.54 -7.34 -0.35
N HIS A 245 -11.09 -6.19 -0.86
CA HIS A 245 -11.45 -5.65 -2.17
C HIS A 245 -10.21 -5.15 -2.91
N VAL A 246 -10.27 -5.19 -4.24
CA VAL A 246 -9.44 -4.33 -5.10
C VAL A 246 -10.37 -3.33 -5.77
N LEU A 247 -10.29 -2.09 -5.33
CA LEU A 247 -11.05 -0.96 -5.83
C LEU A 247 -10.23 -0.25 -6.90
N VAL A 248 -10.82 0.00 -8.06
CA VAL A 248 -10.20 0.74 -9.18
C VAL A 248 -10.98 2.01 -9.43
N ALA A 249 -10.27 3.10 -9.68
CA ALA A 249 -10.87 4.36 -10.12
C ALA A 249 -10.08 4.91 -11.31
N VAL A 250 -10.77 5.27 -12.39
CA VAL A 250 -10.20 5.75 -13.66
C VAL A 250 -10.36 7.27 -13.74
N ARG A 251 -9.25 7.94 -14.08
CA ARG A 251 -9.22 9.39 -14.28
C ARG A 251 -9.73 9.79 -15.67
#